data_cf2b64dda009bd7b8c32272fc2c26801
#
_entry.id   cf2b64dda009bd7b8c32272fc2c26801
#
_cell.length_a   1.000
_cell.length_b   1.000
_cell.length_c   1.000
_cell.angle_alpha   90.00
_cell.angle_beta   90.00
_cell.angle_gamma   90.00
#
_symmetry.space_group_name_H-M   'P 1'
#
loop_
_entity.id
_entity.type
_entity.pdbx_description
1 polymer ?
#
loop_
_entity_poly.entity_id
_entity_poly.type
_entity_poly.pdbx_seq_one_letter_code
_entity_poly.pdbx_strand_id
1 'polypeptide(L)' 'MWGVIRVLDGRLRYQVLDPASEVILEPGHPGLVLPDVPHLVEPLGPMRMQVEFYNQFPDL' A
#
# COMPACT_ATOMS: atom_id res chain seq x y z
N MET A 1 -1.50 -14.26 -1.95
CA MET A 1 -0.90 -13.37 -2.97
C MET A 1 -0.42 -12.10 -2.31
N TRP A 2 0.75 -11.63 -2.68
CA TRP A 2 1.32 -10.38 -2.16
C TRP A 2 0.91 -9.23 -3.06
N GLY A 3 0.75 -8.05 -2.49
CA GLY A 3 0.44 -6.85 -3.26
C GLY A 3 1.44 -5.74 -2.98
N VAL A 4 1.66 -4.91 -3.99
CA VAL A 4 2.47 -3.70 -3.84
C VAL A 4 1.65 -2.52 -4.34
N ILE A 5 1.48 -1.52 -3.48
CA ILE A 5 0.81 -0.28 -3.84
C ILE A 5 1.87 0.75 -4.18
N ARG A 6 1.86 1.21 -5.43
CA ARG A 6 2.77 2.26 -5.88
C ARG A 6 1.98 3.53 -6.11
N VAL A 7 2.24 4.55 -5.32
CA VAL A 7 1.63 5.85 -5.51
C VAL A 7 2.41 6.57 -6.60
N LEU A 8 1.72 6.99 -7.64
CA LEU A 8 2.32 7.70 -8.77
C LEU A 8 2.24 9.20 -8.59
N ASP A 9 1.20 9.67 -7.90
CA ASP A 9 0.99 11.09 -7.65
C ASP A 9 0.09 11.22 -6.42
N GLY A 10 0.35 12.23 -5.59
CA GLY A 10 -0.42 12.45 -4.37
C GLY A 10 0.04 11.59 -3.21
N ARG A 11 -0.86 11.33 -2.29
CA ARG A 11 -0.57 10.56 -1.07
C ARG A 11 -1.71 9.63 -0.73
N LEU A 12 -1.37 8.50 -0.11
CA LEU A 12 -2.32 7.49 0.33
C LEU A 12 -2.02 7.10 1.75
N ARG A 13 -3.03 7.13 2.60
CA ARG A 13 -2.91 6.64 3.97
C ARG A 13 -3.20 5.14 3.99
N TYR A 14 -2.22 4.37 4.42
CA TYR A 14 -2.32 2.92 4.51
C TYR A 14 -2.32 2.51 5.97
N GLN A 15 -3.37 1.80 6.39
CA GLN A 15 -3.50 1.33 7.77
C GLN A 15 -3.57 -0.19 7.80
N VAL A 16 -2.76 -0.79 8.67
CA VAL A 16 -2.89 -2.20 9.04
C VAL A 16 -3.68 -2.26 10.33
N LEU A 17 -4.68 -3.11 10.40
CA LEU A 17 -5.61 -3.15 11.53
C LEU A 17 -5.12 -4.02 12.68
N ASP A 18 -4.33 -5.07 12.40
CA ASP A 18 -3.82 -5.98 13.41
C ASP A 18 -2.45 -6.55 12.98
N PRO A 19 -1.34 -6.17 13.66
CA PRO A 19 -1.27 -5.11 14.67
C PRO A 19 -1.50 -3.73 14.08
N ALA A 20 -2.06 -2.83 14.87
CA ALA A 20 -2.42 -1.50 14.37
C ALA A 20 -1.18 -0.70 14.00
N SER A 21 -1.11 -0.28 12.74
CA SER A 21 -0.04 0.58 12.26
C SER A 21 -0.54 1.43 11.09
N GLU A 22 0.17 2.51 10.83
CA GLU A 22 -0.22 3.45 9.80
C GLU A 22 1.01 4.01 9.12
N VAL A 23 0.93 4.16 7.80
CA VAL A 23 2.00 4.77 7.02
C VAL A 23 1.40 5.58 5.88
N ILE A 24 2.05 6.68 5.53
CA ILE A 24 1.66 7.49 4.39
C ILE A 24 2.50 7.06 3.21
N LEU A 25 1.84 6.60 2.15
CA LEU A 25 2.48 6.20 0.92
C LEU A 25 2.50 7.38 -0.04
N GLU A 26 3.63 7.55 -0.71
CA GLU A 26 3.81 8.65 -1.67
C GLU A 26 4.75 8.17 -2.77
N PRO A 27 4.93 8.94 -3.86
CA PRO A 27 5.86 8.53 -4.91
C PRO A 27 7.25 8.27 -4.34
N GLY A 28 7.82 7.11 -4.66
CA GLY A 28 9.10 6.67 -4.13
C GLY A 28 9.02 5.84 -2.85
N HIS A 29 7.83 5.73 -2.24
CA HIS A 29 7.62 4.95 -1.01
C HIS A 29 6.46 3.96 -1.21
N PRO A 30 6.70 2.84 -1.90
CA PRO A 30 5.65 1.86 -2.13
C PRO A 30 5.26 1.14 -0.86
N GLY A 31 4.02 0.66 -0.80
CA GLY A 31 3.50 -0.10 0.32
C GLY A 31 3.38 -1.58 -0.02
N LEU A 32 3.82 -2.44 0.89
CA LEU A 32 3.68 -3.89 0.75
C LEU A 32 2.39 -4.34 1.43
N VAL A 33 1.53 -5.02 0.67
CA VAL A 33 0.29 -5.60 1.19
C VAL A 33 0.51 -7.08 1.43
N LEU A 34 0.50 -7.47 2.69
CA LEU A 34 0.69 -8.85 3.10
C LEU A 34 -0.58 -9.67 2.85
N PRO A 35 -0.46 -10.96 2.49
CA PRO A 35 -1.64 -11.81 2.35
C PRO A 35 -2.35 -11.99 3.69
N ASP A 36 -3.68 -12.00 3.64
CA ASP A 36 -4.54 -12.28 4.80
C ASP A 36 -4.37 -11.32 5.98
N VAL A 37 -3.83 -10.13 5.74
CA VAL A 37 -3.71 -9.09 6.78
C VAL A 37 -4.78 -8.04 6.56
N PRO A 38 -5.66 -7.80 7.54
CA PRO A 38 -6.69 -6.75 7.39
C PRO A 38 -6.04 -5.37 7.28
N HIS A 39 -6.50 -4.58 6.32
CA HIS A 39 -5.96 -3.25 6.10
C HIS A 39 -7.03 -2.32 5.54
N LEU A 40 -6.77 -1.03 5.64
CA LEU A 40 -7.57 0.03 5.05
C LEU A 40 -6.67 0.98 4.29
N VAL A 41 -7.19 1.56 3.22
CA VAL A 41 -6.50 2.59 2.46
C VAL A 41 -7.43 3.78 2.32
N GLU A 42 -6.86 4.99 2.40
CA GLU A 42 -7.61 6.23 2.31
C GLU A 42 -6.82 7.25 1.50
N PRO A 43 -7.35 7.67 0.34
CA PRO A 43 -6.70 8.74 -0.43
C PRO A 43 -6.71 10.06 0.35
N LEU A 44 -5.59 10.76 0.35
CA LEU A 44 -5.45 12.05 1.01
C LEU A 44 -5.54 13.19 -0.02
N GLY A 45 -6.65 13.22 -0.75
CA GLY A 45 -6.88 14.16 -1.83
C GLY A 45 -6.72 13.49 -3.18
N PRO A 46 -6.67 14.26 -4.28
CA PRO A 46 -6.46 13.68 -5.61
C PRO A 46 -5.14 12.92 -5.66
N MET A 47 -5.16 11.69 -6.15
CA MET A 47 -3.96 10.87 -6.20
C MET A 47 -4.09 9.83 -7.30
N ARG A 48 -2.95 9.29 -7.72
CA ARG A 48 -2.87 8.17 -8.65
C ARG A 48 -2.03 7.08 -8.01
N MET A 49 -2.47 5.85 -8.18
CA MET A 49 -1.72 4.71 -7.71
C MET A 49 -1.88 3.55 -8.66
N GLN A 50 -0.98 2.57 -8.55
CA GLN A 50 -1.13 1.30 -9.23
C GLN A 50 -0.88 0.20 -8.21
N VAL A 51 -1.57 -0.92 -8.38
CA VAL A 51 -1.41 -2.07 -7.51
C VAL A 51 -0.84 -3.21 -8.34
N GLU A 52 0.23 -3.82 -7.83
CA GLU A 52 0.88 -4.97 -8.45
C GLU A 52 0.66 -6.19 -7.57
N PHE A 53 0.44 -7.34 -8.20
CA PHE A 53 0.22 -8.59 -7.47
C PHE A 53 1.33 -9.59 -7.81
N TYR A 54 1.78 -10.32 -6.77
CA TYR A 54 2.87 -11.29 -6.88
C TYR A 54 2.48 -12.58 -6.20
N ASN A 55 2.87 -13.73 -6.78
CA ASN A 55 2.63 -15.03 -6.15
C ASN A 55 3.65 -15.35 -5.09
N GLN A 56 4.72 -14.60 -5.00
CA GLN A 56 5.77 -14.79 -4.02
C GLN A 56 6.21 -13.43 -3.50
N PHE A 57 7.02 -13.42 -2.46
CA PHE A 57 7.48 -12.17 -1.85
C PHE A 57 8.14 -11.28 -2.90
N PRO A 58 7.65 -10.05 -3.09
CA PRO A 58 8.21 -9.17 -4.11
C PRO A 58 9.55 -8.58 -3.69
N ASP A 59 10.41 -8.39 -4.66
CA ASP A 59 11.68 -7.72 -4.48
C ASP A 59 11.49 -6.23 -4.77
N LEU A 60 11.42 -5.45 -3.72
CA LEU A 60 11.16 -4.01 -3.82
C LEU A 60 12.45 -3.20 -3.92
#